data_6b1f157ce6f493b39acb93a12f3e2893
#
_entry.id   6b1f157ce6f493b39acb93a12f3e2893
#
_cell.length_a   1.000
_cell.length_b   1.000
_cell.length_c   1.000
_cell.angle_alpha   90.00
_cell.angle_beta   90.00
_cell.angle_gamma   90.00
#
_symmetry.space_group_name_H-M   'P 1'
#
loop_
_entity.id
_entity.type
_entity.pdbx_description
1 polymer ?
#
loop_
_entity_poly.entity_id
_entity_poly.type
_entity_poly.pdbx_seq_one_letter_code
_entity_poly.pdbx_strand_id
1 'polypeptide(L)'
;MNVKVKIIDSNEEKNINVSSDLIDNIYYIIKETYLESKEINIDNPTNANNEDLSDFLTYILAYPKGVETPKVIVSDEKIDKNNHYCDLYSDRCFVCYSGGVDSTGALIKLIDEGKNPVAIWCDYGQPYKNPERAAVEKICKKLNVPLVEAILDLSDLIEIGGERFGHVFPARNLMIAAIALCFKPKEIVLAGLCDELTVPDKSLRMYNEFIKFFEKPLYSPFVTMTKTEVLCVWQAKWNKYLDAKETVSCYSDNGNCQNCSSCAKREVAFVASGYTNYYPEVFTNQHELIEEHWFSRIDVFQYERRTDMLIALKKYIDKLTPKLQILVNINYKKYRNEINDRLNELNKLIKK
;
A
#
# COMPACT_ATOMS: atom_id res chain seq x y z
N MET A 1 8.13 22.13 -2.68
CA MET A 1 8.60 21.03 -3.57
C MET A 1 7.77 21.00 -4.84
N ASN A 2 8.38 21.06 -6.00
CA ASN A 2 7.66 20.90 -7.27
C ASN A 2 7.67 19.42 -7.69
N VAL A 3 6.48 18.84 -7.78
CA VAL A 3 6.31 17.48 -8.24
C VAL A 3 6.09 17.49 -9.75
N LYS A 4 6.99 16.84 -10.49
CA LYS A 4 6.81 16.65 -11.93
C LYS A 4 5.80 15.54 -12.15
N VAL A 5 4.81 15.78 -12.99
CA VAL A 5 3.74 14.84 -13.26
C VAL A 5 3.63 14.59 -14.74
N LYS A 6 3.64 13.32 -15.12
CA LYS A 6 3.31 12.83 -16.45
C LYS A 6 1.91 12.21 -16.40
N ILE A 7 1.02 12.70 -17.22
CA ILE A 7 -0.33 12.17 -17.36
C ILE A 7 -0.38 11.35 -18.65
N ILE A 8 -0.82 10.11 -18.55
CA ILE A 8 -0.96 9.17 -19.65
C ILE A 8 -2.44 8.80 -19.74
N ASP A 9 -3.11 9.27 -20.79
CA ASP A 9 -4.53 8.99 -21.03
C ASP A 9 -4.73 8.54 -22.48
N SER A 10 -5.16 7.29 -22.64
CA SER A 10 -5.45 6.64 -23.94
C SER A 10 -4.31 6.76 -24.95
N ASN A 11 -4.16 7.90 -25.63
CA ASN A 11 -3.14 8.15 -26.64
C ASN A 11 -2.44 9.50 -26.46
N GLU A 12 -2.69 10.20 -25.36
CA GLU A 12 -2.08 11.50 -25.08
C GLU A 12 -1.19 11.43 -23.84
N GLU A 13 -0.03 12.09 -23.95
CA GLU A 13 0.87 12.32 -22.83
C GLU A 13 0.96 13.83 -22.56
N LYS A 14 0.79 14.21 -21.31
CA LYS A 14 0.90 15.59 -20.87
C LYS A 14 1.82 15.71 -19.66
N ASN A 15 2.75 16.63 -19.71
CA ASN A 15 3.63 16.93 -18.59
C ASN A 15 3.18 18.23 -17.92
N ILE A 16 3.04 18.19 -16.59
CA ILE A 16 2.70 19.34 -15.74
C ILE A 16 3.55 19.32 -14.47
N ASN A 17 3.53 20.42 -13.72
CA ASN A 17 4.06 20.44 -12.37
C ASN A 17 2.90 20.71 -11.40
N VAL A 18 2.94 20.08 -10.23
CA VAL A 18 2.04 20.37 -9.11
C VAL A 18 2.85 20.65 -7.86
N SER A 19 2.33 21.48 -6.97
CA SER A 19 2.93 21.76 -5.66
C SER A 19 1.86 22.17 -4.66
N SER A 20 2.12 21.94 -3.39
CA SER A 20 1.31 22.45 -2.29
C SER A 20 2.14 22.55 -1.02
N ASP A 21 1.75 23.46 -0.12
CA ASP A 21 2.36 23.60 1.19
C ASP A 21 2.30 22.28 2.00
N LEU A 22 1.24 21.50 1.80
CA LEU A 22 1.13 20.18 2.43
C LEU A 22 2.23 19.23 1.97
N ILE A 23 2.54 19.18 0.68
CA ILE A 23 3.63 18.36 0.13
C ILE A 23 4.96 18.83 0.71
N ASP A 24 5.20 20.13 0.76
CA ASP A 24 6.42 20.73 1.30
C ASP A 24 6.60 20.39 2.78
N ASN A 25 5.55 20.52 3.56
CA ASN A 25 5.56 20.18 4.98
C ASN A 25 5.82 18.68 5.20
N ILE A 26 5.14 17.79 4.45
CA ILE A 26 5.37 16.34 4.58
C ILE A 26 6.82 15.98 4.21
N TYR A 27 7.34 16.56 3.12
CA TYR A 27 8.74 16.36 2.74
C TYR A 27 9.70 16.81 3.85
N TYR A 28 9.49 18.02 4.40
CA TYR A 28 10.32 18.57 5.47
C TYR A 28 10.24 17.70 6.74
N ILE A 29 9.05 17.27 7.12
CA ILE A 29 8.85 16.37 8.27
C ILE A 29 9.62 15.07 8.10
N ILE A 30 9.56 14.44 6.92
CA ILE A 30 10.28 13.21 6.63
C ILE A 30 11.79 13.44 6.74
N LYS A 31 12.29 14.54 6.18
CA LYS A 31 13.70 14.91 6.22
C LYS A 31 14.20 15.07 7.66
N GLU A 32 13.51 15.86 8.46
CA GLU A 32 13.86 16.10 9.86
C GLU A 32 13.78 14.83 10.71
N THR A 33 12.85 13.90 10.38
CA THR A 33 12.78 12.59 11.04
C THR A 33 14.05 11.77 10.80
N TYR A 34 14.60 11.77 9.59
CA TYR A 34 15.87 11.09 9.31
C TYR A 34 17.10 11.81 9.88
N LEU A 35 17.03 13.11 10.10
CA LEU A 35 18.05 13.90 10.81
C LEU A 35 17.95 13.74 12.33
N GLU A 36 17.01 12.90 12.82
CA GLU A 36 16.82 12.62 14.25
C GLU A 36 16.44 13.86 15.08
N SER A 37 15.74 14.82 14.44
CA SER A 37 15.18 15.98 15.13
C SER A 37 14.14 15.53 16.16
N LYS A 38 14.17 16.12 17.36
CA LYS A 38 13.20 15.80 18.43
C LYS A 38 11.87 16.52 18.23
N GLU A 39 11.94 17.73 17.70
CA GLU A 39 10.79 18.59 17.41
C GLU A 39 10.91 19.15 16.00
N ILE A 40 9.80 19.22 15.29
CA ILE A 40 9.71 19.70 13.90
C ILE A 40 8.62 20.78 13.86
N ASN A 41 8.99 22.00 13.51
CA ASN A 41 8.06 23.12 13.39
C ASN A 41 7.64 23.28 11.93
N ILE A 42 6.34 23.33 11.68
CA ILE A 42 5.75 23.58 10.36
C ILE A 42 4.62 24.60 10.42
N ASP A 43 4.33 25.23 9.29
CA ASP A 43 3.15 26.07 9.17
C ASP A 43 1.90 25.21 8.92
N ASN A 44 0.74 25.72 9.34
CA ASN A 44 -0.53 25.05 9.12
C ASN A 44 -0.93 25.10 7.62
N PRO A 45 -0.88 23.97 6.90
CA PRO A 45 -1.26 23.95 5.49
C PRO A 45 -2.79 23.88 5.29
N THR A 46 -3.56 23.89 6.38
CA THR A 46 -5.02 23.70 6.39
C THR A 46 -5.69 24.83 7.20
N ASN A 47 -6.99 24.72 7.40
CA ASN A 47 -7.75 25.56 8.33
C ASN A 47 -8.05 24.81 9.64
N ALA A 48 -7.44 23.67 9.88
CA ALA A 48 -7.67 22.85 11.06
C ALA A 48 -7.02 23.45 12.32
N ASN A 49 -7.43 22.94 13.48
CA ASN A 49 -6.79 23.27 14.74
C ASN A 49 -5.34 22.76 14.75
N ASN A 50 -4.40 23.61 15.17
CA ASN A 50 -2.96 23.32 15.16
C ASN A 50 -2.59 22.12 16.04
N GLU A 51 -3.17 21.97 17.22
CA GLU A 51 -2.89 20.90 18.15
C GLU A 51 -3.36 19.55 17.57
N ASP A 52 -4.58 19.50 17.03
CA ASP A 52 -5.12 18.30 16.39
C ASP A 52 -4.27 17.86 15.19
N LEU A 53 -3.85 18.82 14.36
CA LEU A 53 -3.01 18.54 13.18
C LEU A 53 -1.59 18.12 13.59
N SER A 54 -1.03 18.74 14.63
CA SER A 54 0.23 18.33 15.28
C SER A 54 0.21 16.86 15.71
N ASP A 55 -0.83 16.48 16.45
CA ASP A 55 -1.00 15.12 16.95
C ASP A 55 -1.17 14.11 15.83
N PHE A 56 -1.91 14.47 14.79
CA PHE A 56 -2.08 13.62 13.61
C PHE A 56 -0.76 13.38 12.88
N LEU A 57 -0.01 14.43 12.56
CA LEU A 57 1.26 14.32 11.85
C LEU A 57 2.30 13.57 12.67
N THR A 58 2.40 13.84 13.98
CA THR A 58 3.25 13.06 14.89
C THR A 58 2.89 11.58 14.87
N TYR A 59 1.60 11.24 14.91
CA TYR A 59 1.14 9.85 14.83
C TYR A 59 1.53 9.18 13.52
N ILE A 60 1.37 9.84 12.38
CA ILE A 60 1.70 9.28 11.06
C ILE A 60 3.18 8.95 10.92
N LEU A 61 4.06 9.70 11.61
CA LEU A 61 5.50 9.46 11.61
C LEU A 61 5.95 8.26 12.45
N ALA A 62 5.09 7.72 13.32
CA ALA A 62 5.43 6.61 14.23
C ALA A 62 5.84 5.30 13.53
N TYR A 63 6.15 5.35 12.26
CA TYR A 63 6.63 4.26 11.41
C TYR A 63 7.68 4.79 10.41
N PRO A 64 8.81 4.11 10.17
CA PRO A 64 9.17 2.72 10.50
C PRO A 64 9.79 2.54 11.89
N LYS A 65 9.78 1.27 12.37
CA LYS A 65 10.40 0.89 13.63
C LYS A 65 11.90 1.20 13.64
N GLY A 66 12.39 1.70 14.77
CA GLY A 66 13.82 1.99 14.98
C GLY A 66 14.23 3.43 14.69
N VAL A 67 13.28 4.26 14.24
CA VAL A 67 13.45 5.72 14.18
C VAL A 67 12.66 6.33 15.34
N GLU A 68 13.27 7.20 16.14
CA GLU A 68 12.57 7.95 17.17
C GLU A 68 11.55 8.87 16.47
N THR A 69 10.30 8.83 16.91
CA THR A 69 9.25 9.66 16.31
C THR A 69 9.37 11.08 16.83
N PRO A 70 9.68 12.08 16.00
CA PRO A 70 9.73 13.46 16.42
C PRO A 70 8.34 13.99 16.76
N LYS A 71 8.29 15.00 17.65
CA LYS A 71 7.06 15.76 17.88
C LYS A 71 6.91 16.81 16.78
N VAL A 72 5.81 16.78 16.03
CA VAL A 72 5.47 17.83 15.08
C VAL A 72 4.73 18.95 15.82
N ILE A 73 5.13 20.20 15.59
CA ILE A 73 4.50 21.41 16.12
C ILE A 73 4.00 22.23 14.94
N VAL A 74 2.70 22.46 14.91
CA VAL A 74 2.04 23.27 13.87
C VAL A 74 1.79 24.67 14.39
N SER A 75 2.09 25.69 13.59
CA SER A 75 1.89 27.12 13.92
C SER A 75 1.05 27.83 12.85
N ASP A 76 0.54 29.02 13.19
CA ASP A 76 -0.27 29.86 12.31
C ASP A 76 0.57 30.84 11.45
N GLU A 77 1.88 30.70 11.42
CA GLU A 77 2.70 31.55 10.55
C GLU A 77 2.33 31.28 9.09
N LYS A 78 1.81 32.30 8.42
CA LYS A 78 1.39 32.19 7.01
C LYS A 78 2.58 32.46 6.10
N ILE A 79 3.05 31.44 5.42
CA ILE A 79 3.95 31.58 4.27
C ILE A 79 3.11 31.88 3.02
N ASP A 80 3.67 32.69 2.10
CA ASP A 80 3.07 32.93 0.78
C ASP A 80 2.87 31.61 0.03
N LYS A 81 1.62 31.25 -0.22
CA LYS A 81 1.23 29.95 -0.76
C LYS A 81 1.42 29.90 -2.27
N ASN A 82 2.49 29.26 -2.72
CA ASN A 82 2.71 28.92 -4.13
C ASN A 82 2.11 27.55 -4.48
N ASN A 83 0.81 27.39 -4.26
CA ASN A 83 0.11 26.15 -4.58
C ASN A 83 -0.25 26.09 -6.07
N HIS A 84 0.25 25.07 -6.77
CA HIS A 84 -0.11 24.78 -8.16
C HIS A 84 -1.00 23.54 -8.23
N TYR A 85 -2.28 23.77 -8.47
CA TYR A 85 -3.28 22.74 -8.64
C TYR A 85 -3.58 22.48 -10.12
N CYS A 86 -4.06 21.26 -10.41
CA CYS A 86 -4.48 20.84 -11.73
C CYS A 86 -5.96 20.45 -11.68
N ASP A 87 -6.78 21.05 -12.51
CA ASP A 87 -8.22 20.73 -12.56
C ASP A 87 -8.55 19.53 -13.46
N LEU A 88 -7.52 18.94 -14.09
CA LEU A 88 -7.70 17.74 -14.89
C LEU A 88 -8.14 16.58 -13.98
N TYR A 89 -9.27 15.98 -14.27
CA TYR A 89 -9.89 14.92 -13.47
C TYR A 89 -10.43 15.34 -12.10
N SER A 90 -10.72 16.63 -11.87
CA SER A 90 -11.15 17.19 -10.58
C SER A 90 -12.38 16.50 -9.97
N ASP A 91 -13.29 15.96 -10.77
CA ASP A 91 -14.50 15.28 -10.30
C ASP A 91 -14.37 13.74 -10.27
N ARG A 92 -13.15 13.23 -10.44
CA ARG A 92 -12.90 11.78 -10.50
C ARG A 92 -12.36 11.24 -9.18
N CYS A 93 -12.45 9.92 -9.03
CA CYS A 93 -11.89 9.18 -7.91
C CYS A 93 -10.42 8.86 -8.20
N PHE A 94 -9.50 9.25 -7.32
CA PHE A 94 -8.07 8.93 -7.44
C PHE A 94 -7.72 7.70 -6.61
N VAL A 95 -7.08 6.73 -7.22
CA VAL A 95 -6.56 5.53 -6.55
C VAL A 95 -5.06 5.65 -6.37
N CYS A 96 -4.55 5.66 -5.14
CA CYS A 96 -3.14 5.54 -4.83
C CYS A 96 -2.67 4.16 -5.30
N TYR A 97 -1.92 4.12 -6.41
CA TYR A 97 -1.76 2.93 -7.21
C TYR A 97 -0.30 2.45 -7.26
N SER A 98 -0.09 1.17 -7.01
CA SER A 98 1.24 0.53 -7.03
C SER A 98 1.33 -0.68 -7.97
N GLY A 99 0.26 -0.98 -8.74
CA GLY A 99 0.22 -2.20 -9.56
C GLY A 99 0.12 -3.50 -8.75
N GLY A 100 0.02 -3.41 -7.43
CA GLY A 100 -0.17 -4.55 -6.53
C GLY A 100 -1.61 -5.08 -6.52
N VAL A 101 -1.82 -6.25 -5.89
CA VAL A 101 -3.15 -6.89 -5.79
C VAL A 101 -4.18 -5.93 -5.20
N ASP A 102 -3.84 -5.27 -4.09
CA ASP A 102 -4.80 -4.49 -3.31
C ASP A 102 -5.23 -3.24 -4.06
N SER A 103 -4.28 -2.46 -4.57
CA SER A 103 -4.56 -1.23 -5.32
C SER A 103 -5.21 -1.53 -6.68
N THR A 104 -4.84 -2.63 -7.36
CA THR A 104 -5.50 -3.05 -8.60
C THR A 104 -6.92 -3.57 -8.34
N GLY A 105 -7.11 -4.31 -7.25
CA GLY A 105 -8.45 -4.73 -6.80
C GLY A 105 -9.36 -3.53 -6.52
N ALA A 106 -8.84 -2.48 -5.86
CA ALA A 106 -9.58 -1.25 -5.63
C ALA A 106 -9.94 -0.54 -6.95
N LEU A 107 -9.01 -0.47 -7.89
CA LEU A 107 -9.24 0.11 -9.20
C LEU A 107 -10.36 -0.62 -9.96
N ILE A 108 -10.28 -1.96 -10.01
CA ILE A 108 -11.29 -2.79 -10.70
C ILE A 108 -12.65 -2.70 -9.99
N LYS A 109 -12.67 -2.68 -8.65
CA LYS A 109 -13.91 -2.51 -7.90
C LYS A 109 -14.63 -1.21 -8.27
N LEU A 110 -13.90 -0.10 -8.39
CA LEU A 110 -14.48 1.18 -8.79
C LEU A 110 -15.02 1.13 -10.23
N ILE A 111 -14.31 0.47 -11.14
CA ILE A 111 -14.78 0.25 -12.52
C ILE A 111 -16.06 -0.61 -12.52
N ASP A 112 -16.10 -1.69 -11.75
CA ASP A 112 -17.25 -2.58 -11.63
C ASP A 112 -18.49 -1.88 -11.03
N GLU A 113 -18.26 -0.85 -10.20
CA GLU A 113 -19.28 0.05 -9.66
C GLU A 113 -19.71 1.18 -10.64
N GLY A 114 -19.16 1.19 -11.86
CA GLY A 114 -19.47 2.23 -12.86
C GLY A 114 -18.81 3.58 -12.59
N LYS A 115 -17.82 3.65 -11.68
CA LYS A 115 -17.02 4.84 -11.44
C LYS A 115 -15.93 4.97 -12.50
N ASN A 116 -15.43 6.18 -12.66
CA ASN A 116 -14.38 6.54 -13.62
C ASN A 116 -13.07 6.88 -12.87
N PRO A 117 -12.33 5.89 -12.34
CA PRO A 117 -11.16 6.16 -11.54
C PRO A 117 -9.99 6.71 -12.36
N VAL A 118 -9.04 7.33 -11.65
CA VAL A 118 -7.71 7.73 -12.13
C VAL A 118 -6.69 7.04 -11.24
N ALA A 119 -5.71 6.37 -11.83
CA ALA A 119 -4.60 5.80 -11.07
C ALA A 119 -3.52 6.86 -10.84
N ILE A 120 -3.02 7.01 -9.61
CA ILE A 120 -1.86 7.82 -9.31
C ILE A 120 -0.72 6.94 -8.78
N TRP A 121 0.38 6.91 -9.51
CA TRP A 121 1.61 6.21 -9.16
C TRP A 121 2.73 7.20 -8.90
N CYS A 122 3.56 6.93 -7.88
CA CYS A 122 4.65 7.81 -7.49
C CYS A 122 6.01 7.13 -7.65
N ASP A 123 6.89 7.74 -8.43
CA ASP A 123 8.33 7.45 -8.43
C ASP A 123 8.98 8.34 -7.38
N TYR A 124 9.46 7.74 -6.31
CA TYR A 124 10.23 8.38 -5.24
C TYR A 124 11.65 7.80 -5.12
N GLY A 125 12.17 7.24 -6.22
CA GLY A 125 13.50 6.64 -6.27
C GLY A 125 13.58 5.21 -5.72
N GLN A 126 12.44 4.53 -5.48
CA GLN A 126 12.43 3.16 -4.97
C GLN A 126 13.18 2.19 -5.88
N PRO A 127 13.93 1.22 -5.32
CA PRO A 127 14.71 0.25 -6.11
C PRO A 127 13.86 -0.57 -7.09
N TYR A 128 12.59 -0.83 -6.76
CA TYR A 128 11.64 -1.63 -7.53
C TYR A 128 10.74 -0.80 -8.47
N LYS A 129 11.08 0.45 -8.75
CA LYS A 129 10.26 1.36 -9.58
C LYS A 129 10.02 0.86 -11.00
N ASN A 130 11.03 0.28 -11.64
CA ASN A 130 10.93 -0.16 -13.03
C ASN A 130 9.89 -1.27 -13.26
N PRO A 131 9.92 -2.41 -12.54
CA PRO A 131 8.90 -3.43 -12.69
C PRO A 131 7.53 -2.97 -12.19
N GLU A 132 7.47 -2.12 -11.16
CA GLU A 132 6.22 -1.54 -10.68
C GLU A 132 5.61 -0.63 -11.75
N ARG A 133 6.38 0.28 -12.34
CA ARG A 133 5.96 1.17 -13.41
C ARG A 133 5.46 0.39 -14.64
N ALA A 134 6.22 -0.61 -15.08
CA ALA A 134 5.83 -1.43 -16.22
C ALA A 134 4.49 -2.15 -16.00
N ALA A 135 4.25 -2.65 -14.77
CA ALA A 135 2.96 -3.26 -14.40
C ALA A 135 1.84 -2.22 -14.37
N VAL A 136 2.09 -1.06 -13.77
CA VAL A 136 1.13 0.06 -13.67
C VAL A 136 0.69 0.52 -15.06
N GLU A 137 1.62 0.84 -15.95
CA GLU A 137 1.33 1.26 -17.33
C GLU A 137 0.53 0.19 -18.09
N LYS A 138 0.97 -1.08 -18.03
CA LYS A 138 0.31 -2.21 -18.69
C LYS A 138 -1.13 -2.38 -18.21
N ILE A 139 -1.35 -2.35 -16.90
CA ILE A 139 -2.65 -2.59 -16.29
C ILE A 139 -3.59 -1.41 -16.56
N CYS A 140 -3.13 -0.17 -16.39
CA CYS A 140 -3.93 1.03 -16.68
C CYS A 140 -4.37 1.04 -18.14
N LYS A 141 -3.47 0.73 -19.09
CA LYS A 141 -3.80 0.61 -20.51
C LYS A 141 -4.86 -0.46 -20.76
N LYS A 142 -4.72 -1.65 -20.14
CA LYS A 142 -5.68 -2.77 -20.31
C LYS A 142 -7.05 -2.45 -19.74
N LEU A 143 -7.11 -1.72 -18.63
CA LEU A 143 -8.35 -1.31 -17.98
C LEU A 143 -8.94 0.00 -18.55
N ASN A 144 -8.26 0.64 -19.48
CA ASN A 144 -8.59 1.97 -20.03
C ASN A 144 -8.76 3.03 -18.93
N VAL A 145 -7.80 3.07 -18.01
CA VAL A 145 -7.77 4.01 -16.87
C VAL A 145 -6.63 5.01 -17.09
N PRO A 146 -6.88 6.33 -16.95
CA PRO A 146 -5.83 7.32 -16.98
C PRO A 146 -4.82 7.09 -15.85
N LEU A 147 -3.55 7.27 -16.17
CA LEU A 147 -2.44 7.16 -15.24
C LEU A 147 -1.79 8.52 -15.01
N VAL A 148 -1.68 8.91 -13.77
CA VAL A 148 -0.90 10.06 -13.28
C VAL A 148 0.38 9.51 -12.67
N GLU A 149 1.52 9.74 -13.34
CA GLU A 149 2.85 9.41 -12.83
C GLU A 149 3.43 10.65 -12.15
N ALA A 150 3.55 10.63 -10.83
CA ALA A 150 4.18 11.69 -10.06
C ALA A 150 5.64 11.33 -9.77
N ILE A 151 6.56 12.20 -10.15
CA ILE A 151 8.00 12.01 -9.96
C ILE A 151 8.46 12.95 -8.85
N LEU A 152 8.86 12.35 -7.72
CA LEU A 152 9.38 13.06 -6.55
C LEU A 152 10.90 12.90 -6.52
N ASP A 153 11.62 14.01 -6.50
CA ASP A 153 13.06 13.97 -6.24
C ASP A 153 13.29 13.90 -4.73
N LEU A 154 13.54 12.70 -4.23
CA LEU A 154 13.86 12.41 -2.84
C LEU A 154 15.33 11.96 -2.66
N SER A 155 16.22 12.34 -3.58
CA SER A 155 17.62 11.92 -3.58
C SER A 155 18.35 12.29 -2.29
N ASP A 156 18.09 13.46 -1.73
CA ASP A 156 18.65 13.91 -0.47
C ASP A 156 18.09 13.11 0.73
N LEU A 157 16.83 12.70 0.70
CA LEU A 157 16.28 11.83 1.74
C LEU A 157 16.89 10.42 1.69
N ILE A 158 17.16 9.92 0.49
CA ILE A 158 17.83 8.63 0.29
C ILE A 158 19.26 8.71 0.84
N GLU A 159 19.97 9.79 0.57
CA GLU A 159 21.33 10.02 1.06
C GLU A 159 21.36 10.11 2.61
N ILE A 160 20.49 10.91 3.20
CA ILE A 160 20.40 11.10 4.67
C ILE A 160 19.92 9.81 5.36
N GLY A 161 18.90 9.18 4.82
CA GLY A 161 18.28 7.98 5.41
C GLY A 161 19.12 6.73 5.22
N GLY A 162 19.95 6.65 4.17
CA GLY A 162 20.74 5.48 3.83
C GLY A 162 19.90 4.19 3.80
N GLU A 163 20.37 3.14 4.48
CA GLU A 163 19.64 1.87 4.58
C GLU A 163 18.28 2.01 5.29
N ARG A 164 18.10 2.99 6.16
CA ARG A 164 16.83 3.26 6.88
C ARG A 164 15.73 3.77 5.94
N PHE A 165 16.08 4.49 4.88
CA PHE A 165 15.10 4.95 3.88
C PHE A 165 14.49 3.78 3.10
N GLY A 166 15.27 2.74 2.79
CA GLY A 166 14.86 1.45 2.26
C GLY A 166 13.68 1.48 1.28
N HIS A 167 12.76 0.54 1.47
CA HIS A 167 11.57 0.39 0.60
C HIS A 167 10.34 1.16 1.11
N VAL A 168 10.38 1.67 2.33
CA VAL A 168 9.26 2.34 3.01
C VAL A 168 9.80 3.47 3.88
N PHE A 169 9.34 4.68 3.65
CA PHE A 169 9.62 5.85 4.48
C PHE A 169 8.36 6.29 5.25
N PRO A 170 8.51 7.00 6.38
CA PRO A 170 7.39 7.48 7.16
C PRO A 170 6.48 8.41 6.35
N ALA A 171 5.18 8.40 6.64
CA ALA A 171 4.17 9.23 5.97
C ALA A 171 4.07 9.07 4.43
N ARG A 172 4.58 7.96 3.85
CA ARG A 172 4.57 7.73 2.40
C ARG A 172 3.17 7.81 1.80
N ASN A 173 2.21 7.16 2.42
CA ASN A 173 0.83 7.15 1.91
C ASN A 173 0.16 8.52 2.06
N LEU A 174 0.49 9.28 3.10
CA LEU A 174 0.05 10.67 3.25
C LEU A 174 0.65 11.55 2.13
N MET A 175 1.93 11.38 1.79
CA MET A 175 2.56 12.09 0.67
C MET A 175 1.84 11.82 -0.65
N ILE A 176 1.55 10.56 -0.97
CA ILE A 176 0.83 10.18 -2.21
C ILE A 176 -0.58 10.80 -2.21
N ALA A 177 -1.28 10.75 -1.08
CA ALA A 177 -2.60 11.37 -0.95
C ALA A 177 -2.54 12.90 -1.10
N ALA A 178 -1.51 13.56 -0.56
CA ALA A 178 -1.29 14.99 -0.72
C ALA A 178 -1.05 15.40 -2.19
N ILE A 179 -0.32 14.58 -2.94
CA ILE A 179 -0.13 14.81 -4.38
C ILE A 179 -1.47 14.63 -5.12
N ALA A 180 -2.27 13.63 -4.75
CA ALA A 180 -3.60 13.44 -5.32
C ALA A 180 -4.52 14.64 -5.06
N LEU A 181 -4.44 15.29 -3.88
CA LEU A 181 -5.18 16.52 -3.55
C LEU A 181 -4.90 17.66 -4.54
N CYS A 182 -3.71 17.74 -5.13
CA CYS A 182 -3.38 18.77 -6.12
C CYS A 182 -4.25 18.69 -7.40
N PHE A 183 -4.92 17.56 -7.63
CA PHE A 183 -5.87 17.36 -8.74
C PHE A 183 -7.33 17.64 -8.34
N LYS A 184 -7.56 18.14 -7.12
CA LYS A 184 -8.90 18.42 -6.58
C LYS A 184 -9.87 17.26 -6.76
N PRO A 185 -9.50 16.02 -6.37
CA PRO A 185 -10.28 14.82 -6.62
C PRO A 185 -11.64 14.88 -5.93
N LYS A 186 -12.62 14.13 -6.43
CA LYS A 186 -13.88 13.90 -5.72
C LYS A 186 -13.63 13.09 -4.44
N GLU A 187 -12.83 12.04 -4.54
CA GLU A 187 -12.45 11.15 -3.45
C GLU A 187 -11.08 10.50 -3.74
N ILE A 188 -10.38 10.08 -2.69
CA ILE A 188 -9.10 9.39 -2.80
C ILE A 188 -9.25 7.99 -2.19
N VAL A 189 -8.72 6.99 -2.88
CA VAL A 189 -8.70 5.60 -2.42
C VAL A 189 -7.27 5.17 -2.14
N LEU A 190 -7.03 4.74 -0.91
CA LEU A 190 -5.81 4.11 -0.47
C LEU A 190 -6.16 2.67 -0.04
N ALA A 191 -5.77 1.67 -0.82
CA ALA A 191 -6.20 0.28 -0.66
C ALA A 191 -5.51 -0.43 0.52
N GLY A 192 -5.79 0.01 1.75
CA GLY A 192 -5.36 -0.66 2.98
C GLY A 192 -6.24 -1.87 3.31
N LEU A 193 -5.63 -2.93 3.80
CA LEU A 193 -6.28 -4.17 4.21
C LEU A 193 -6.47 -4.23 5.73
N CYS A 194 -7.34 -5.11 6.23
CA CYS A 194 -7.62 -5.23 7.67
C CYS A 194 -6.36 -5.55 8.50
N ASP A 195 -5.43 -6.32 7.98
CA ASP A 195 -4.17 -6.67 8.65
C ASP A 195 -3.09 -5.57 8.55
N GLU A 196 -3.34 -4.49 7.83
CA GLU A 196 -2.46 -3.33 7.70
C GLU A 196 -2.91 -2.13 8.57
N LEU A 197 -4.08 -2.18 9.20
CA LEU A 197 -4.64 -1.07 9.98
C LEU A 197 -3.82 -0.68 11.23
N THR A 198 -2.85 -1.50 11.61
CA THR A 198 -1.87 -1.18 12.67
C THR A 198 -0.72 -0.30 12.18
N VAL A 199 -0.60 -0.10 10.86
CA VAL A 199 0.39 0.80 10.28
C VAL A 199 -0.19 2.22 10.29
N PRO A 200 0.46 3.21 10.92
CA PRO A 200 -0.12 4.54 11.15
C PRO A 200 -0.71 5.18 9.87
N ASP A 201 0.04 5.19 8.77
CA ASP A 201 -0.37 5.81 7.51
C ASP A 201 -1.32 4.94 6.64
N LYS A 202 -1.86 3.85 7.21
CA LYS A 202 -2.95 3.00 6.68
C LYS A 202 -4.05 2.75 7.70
N SER A 203 -3.96 3.35 8.89
CA SER A 203 -4.88 3.12 10.00
C SER A 203 -6.25 3.78 9.77
N LEU A 204 -7.26 3.33 10.53
CA LEU A 204 -8.56 4.01 10.56
C LEU A 204 -8.43 5.46 11.02
N ARG A 205 -7.46 5.75 11.91
CA ARG A 205 -7.15 7.12 12.33
C ARG A 205 -6.73 7.96 11.14
N MET A 206 -5.82 7.46 10.29
CA MET A 206 -5.40 8.14 9.06
C MET A 206 -6.61 8.49 8.18
N TYR A 207 -7.50 7.56 7.90
CA TYR A 207 -8.67 7.81 7.07
C TYR A 207 -9.60 8.87 7.65
N ASN A 208 -9.91 8.78 8.94
CA ASN A 208 -10.85 9.68 9.60
C ASN A 208 -10.29 11.09 9.74
N GLU A 209 -9.04 11.22 10.18
CA GLU A 209 -8.43 12.54 10.40
C GLU A 209 -8.06 13.22 9.09
N PHE A 210 -7.71 12.46 8.05
CA PHE A 210 -7.52 13.02 6.71
C PHE A 210 -8.77 13.76 6.21
N ILE A 211 -9.94 13.16 6.36
CA ILE A 211 -11.20 13.80 5.97
C ILE A 211 -11.41 15.09 6.78
N LYS A 212 -11.15 15.06 8.09
CA LYS A 212 -11.28 16.21 8.99
C LYS A 212 -10.38 17.38 8.58
N PHE A 213 -9.12 17.10 8.21
CA PHE A 213 -8.13 18.14 7.95
C PHE A 213 -8.11 18.64 6.51
N PHE A 214 -8.43 17.79 5.56
CA PHE A 214 -8.30 18.11 4.12
C PHE A 214 -9.64 18.18 3.39
N GLU A 215 -10.77 18.00 4.09
CA GLU A 215 -12.13 18.10 3.56
C GLU A 215 -12.38 17.24 2.30
N LYS A 216 -11.63 16.16 2.15
CA LYS A 216 -11.74 15.22 1.04
C LYS A 216 -11.85 13.78 1.57
N PRO A 217 -12.79 12.98 1.05
CA PRO A 217 -12.87 11.58 1.41
C PRO A 217 -11.58 10.84 1.06
N LEU A 218 -10.98 10.19 2.06
CA LEU A 218 -9.94 9.19 1.90
C LEU A 218 -10.44 7.90 2.53
N TYR A 219 -10.44 6.81 1.79
CA TYR A 219 -10.92 5.52 2.30
C TYR A 219 -10.25 4.32 1.62
N SER A 220 -10.39 3.16 2.23
CA SER A 220 -10.12 1.88 1.57
C SER A 220 -11.40 1.06 1.41
N PRO A 221 -11.65 0.49 0.22
CA PRO A 221 -12.76 -0.43 0.02
C PRO A 221 -12.53 -1.80 0.67
N PHE A 222 -11.37 -2.02 1.29
CA PHE A 222 -10.91 -3.31 1.82
C PHE A 222 -10.51 -3.27 3.29
N VAL A 223 -10.91 -2.26 4.05
CA VAL A 223 -10.58 -2.15 5.50
C VAL A 223 -11.01 -3.34 6.34
N THR A 224 -12.00 -4.10 5.87
CA THR A 224 -12.52 -5.30 6.55
C THR A 224 -12.10 -6.60 5.86
N MET A 225 -11.22 -6.54 4.86
CA MET A 225 -10.82 -7.69 4.06
C MET A 225 -9.32 -7.95 4.14
N THR A 226 -8.95 -9.21 4.08
CA THR A 226 -7.57 -9.65 3.84
C THR A 226 -7.27 -9.71 2.34
N LYS A 227 -5.98 -9.80 1.98
CA LYS A 227 -5.56 -10.02 0.59
C LYS A 227 -6.15 -11.30 -0.01
N THR A 228 -6.26 -12.36 0.78
CA THR A 228 -6.88 -13.63 0.37
C THR A 228 -8.34 -13.44 -0.01
N GLU A 229 -9.09 -12.68 0.78
CA GLU A 229 -10.52 -12.40 0.50
C GLU A 229 -10.69 -11.52 -0.74
N VAL A 230 -9.84 -10.52 -0.92
CA VAL A 230 -9.80 -9.71 -2.15
C VAL A 230 -9.59 -10.61 -3.37
N LEU A 231 -8.66 -11.56 -3.30
CA LEU A 231 -8.41 -12.52 -4.39
C LEU A 231 -9.57 -13.51 -4.61
N CYS A 232 -10.29 -13.91 -3.56
CA CYS A 232 -11.52 -14.71 -3.72
C CYS A 232 -12.60 -13.92 -4.49
N VAL A 233 -12.83 -12.67 -4.12
CA VAL A 233 -13.74 -11.78 -4.87
C VAL A 233 -13.25 -11.56 -6.29
N TRP A 234 -11.94 -11.44 -6.49
CA TRP A 234 -11.34 -11.30 -7.82
C TRP A 234 -11.69 -12.50 -8.72
N GLN A 235 -11.51 -13.72 -8.22
CA GLN A 235 -11.87 -14.93 -8.96
C GLN A 235 -13.36 -14.96 -9.31
N ALA A 236 -14.22 -14.60 -8.36
CA ALA A 236 -15.66 -14.63 -8.54
C ALA A 236 -16.17 -13.59 -9.55
N LYS A 237 -15.61 -12.37 -9.54
CA LYS A 237 -16.21 -11.22 -10.22
C LYS A 237 -15.28 -10.47 -11.18
N TRP A 238 -13.97 -10.40 -10.89
CA TRP A 238 -13.08 -9.45 -11.54
C TRP A 238 -12.11 -10.04 -12.55
N ASN A 239 -12.01 -11.37 -12.66
CA ASN A 239 -11.18 -12.03 -13.67
C ASN A 239 -11.55 -11.64 -15.11
N LYS A 240 -12.80 -11.19 -15.35
CA LYS A 240 -13.24 -10.65 -16.63
C LYS A 240 -12.52 -9.37 -17.05
N TYR A 241 -12.00 -8.60 -16.10
CA TYR A 241 -11.25 -7.37 -16.34
C TYR A 241 -9.75 -7.64 -16.48
N LEU A 242 -9.17 -8.41 -15.55
CA LEU A 242 -7.75 -8.68 -15.46
C LEU A 242 -7.50 -9.96 -14.67
N ASP A 243 -6.49 -10.76 -15.09
CA ASP A 243 -5.97 -11.84 -14.25
C ASP A 243 -5.14 -11.24 -13.09
N ALA A 244 -5.46 -11.60 -11.85
CA ALA A 244 -4.74 -11.12 -10.68
C ALA A 244 -3.22 -11.43 -10.72
N LYS A 245 -2.81 -12.43 -11.49
CA LYS A 245 -1.39 -12.77 -11.71
C LYS A 245 -0.61 -11.68 -12.42
N GLU A 246 -1.26 -10.79 -13.16
CA GLU A 246 -0.61 -9.67 -13.86
C GLU A 246 -0.14 -8.56 -12.91
N THR A 247 -0.60 -8.56 -11.66
CA THR A 247 -0.18 -7.59 -10.63
C THR A 247 1.23 -7.87 -10.12
N VAL A 248 1.92 -6.86 -9.58
CA VAL A 248 3.27 -6.95 -9.02
C VAL A 248 3.26 -6.56 -7.54
N SER A 249 3.99 -7.28 -6.70
CA SER A 249 4.11 -6.98 -5.26
C SER A 249 5.53 -7.24 -4.74
N CYS A 250 6.53 -7.03 -5.57
CA CYS A 250 7.92 -7.34 -5.28
C CYS A 250 8.71 -6.08 -4.92
N TYR A 251 9.64 -6.20 -3.99
CA TYR A 251 10.58 -5.14 -3.62
C TYR A 251 11.95 -5.30 -4.30
N SER A 252 12.03 -5.98 -5.43
CA SER A 252 13.25 -6.09 -6.22
C SER A 252 13.03 -5.63 -7.66
N ASP A 253 14.11 -5.23 -8.33
CA ASP A 253 14.11 -4.79 -9.73
C ASP A 253 13.62 -5.84 -10.72
N ASN A 254 13.56 -7.11 -10.32
CA ASN A 254 13.18 -8.23 -11.21
C ASN A 254 11.66 -8.47 -11.27
N GLY A 255 10.82 -7.66 -10.59
CA GLY A 255 9.38 -7.95 -10.44
C GLY A 255 9.22 -9.30 -9.74
N ASN A 256 8.23 -9.81 -9.26
CA ASN A 256 7.97 -11.12 -8.64
C ASN A 256 9.23 -12.04 -8.45
N CYS A 257 10.22 -11.56 -7.70
CA CYS A 257 11.55 -12.21 -7.56
C CYS A 257 11.51 -13.58 -6.87
N GLN A 258 10.40 -13.96 -6.25
CA GLN A 258 10.21 -15.21 -5.50
C GLN A 258 11.19 -15.38 -4.30
N ASN A 259 11.87 -14.31 -3.93
CA ASN A 259 12.92 -14.33 -2.90
C ASN A 259 12.82 -13.14 -1.94
N CYS A 260 11.62 -12.62 -1.69
CA CYS A 260 11.40 -11.57 -0.69
C CYS A 260 10.13 -11.82 0.11
N SER A 261 10.03 -11.17 1.25
CA SER A 261 8.89 -11.30 2.17
C SER A 261 7.56 -10.91 1.53
N SER A 262 7.56 -9.93 0.61
CA SER A 262 6.36 -9.52 -0.12
C SER A 262 5.90 -10.60 -1.10
N CYS A 263 6.82 -11.27 -1.80
CA CYS A 263 6.49 -12.42 -2.64
C CYS A 263 5.93 -13.58 -1.81
N ALA A 264 6.50 -13.87 -0.63
CA ALA A 264 6.00 -14.92 0.26
C ALA A 264 4.57 -14.60 0.75
N LYS A 265 4.30 -13.37 1.19
CA LYS A 265 2.95 -12.93 1.60
C LYS A 265 1.94 -12.99 0.45
N ARG A 266 2.38 -12.59 -0.76
CA ARG A 266 1.57 -12.69 -1.96
C ARG A 266 1.20 -14.13 -2.26
N GLU A 267 2.18 -15.04 -2.26
CA GLU A 267 1.98 -16.46 -2.53
C GLU A 267 1.01 -17.10 -1.53
N VAL A 268 1.13 -16.77 -0.24
CA VAL A 268 0.15 -17.23 0.78
C VAL A 268 -1.27 -16.86 0.35
N ALA A 269 -1.51 -15.60 -0.01
CA ALA A 269 -2.83 -15.14 -0.36
C ALA A 269 -3.36 -15.81 -1.64
N PHE A 270 -2.52 -15.96 -2.67
CA PHE A 270 -2.90 -16.65 -3.92
C PHE A 270 -3.26 -18.11 -3.67
N VAL A 271 -2.44 -18.81 -2.90
CA VAL A 271 -2.66 -20.24 -2.63
C VAL A 271 -3.88 -20.45 -1.75
N ALA A 272 -4.03 -19.67 -0.69
CA ALA A 272 -5.17 -19.76 0.23
C ALA A 272 -6.50 -19.40 -0.45
N SER A 273 -6.50 -18.45 -1.40
CA SER A 273 -7.68 -18.12 -2.20
C SER A 273 -8.00 -19.13 -3.31
N GLY A 274 -7.19 -20.18 -3.50
CA GLY A 274 -7.47 -21.26 -4.45
C GLY A 274 -6.78 -21.13 -5.81
N TYR A 275 -5.95 -20.12 -6.05
CA TYR A 275 -5.10 -20.10 -7.24
C TYR A 275 -4.12 -21.26 -7.21
N THR A 276 -3.86 -21.87 -8.37
CA THR A 276 -2.96 -23.02 -8.51
C THR A 276 -1.74 -22.66 -9.35
N ASN A 277 -0.63 -23.38 -9.11
CA ASN A 277 0.60 -23.27 -9.91
C ASN A 277 1.15 -21.86 -9.99
N TYR A 278 1.30 -21.20 -8.85
CA TYR A 278 1.94 -19.90 -8.81
C TYR A 278 3.45 -20.06 -8.60
N TYR A 279 4.02 -19.67 -7.45
CA TYR A 279 5.46 -19.74 -7.22
C TYR A 279 5.79 -20.40 -5.87
N PRO A 280 5.57 -21.72 -5.70
CA PRO A 280 5.77 -22.39 -4.41
C PRO A 280 7.23 -22.36 -3.91
N GLU A 281 8.20 -22.15 -4.81
CA GLU A 281 9.62 -22.03 -4.51
C GLU A 281 9.91 -20.89 -3.52
N VAL A 282 9.07 -19.87 -3.46
CA VAL A 282 9.21 -18.76 -2.52
C VAL A 282 9.19 -19.21 -1.06
N PHE A 283 8.46 -20.27 -0.73
CA PHE A 283 8.41 -20.80 0.63
C PHE A 283 9.70 -21.51 1.03
N THR A 284 10.40 -22.12 0.07
CA THR A 284 11.73 -22.69 0.28
C THR A 284 12.78 -21.59 0.36
N ASN A 285 12.71 -20.59 -0.54
CA ASN A 285 13.65 -19.46 -0.58
C ASN A 285 13.54 -18.57 0.67
N GLN A 286 12.36 -18.51 1.29
CA GLN A 286 12.07 -17.73 2.49
C GLN A 286 11.90 -18.58 3.75
N HIS A 287 12.52 -19.78 3.79
CA HIS A 287 12.35 -20.72 4.91
C HIS A 287 12.75 -20.13 6.26
N GLU A 288 13.84 -19.36 6.34
CA GLU A 288 14.29 -18.70 7.58
C GLU A 288 13.26 -17.68 8.08
N LEU A 289 12.75 -16.80 7.20
CA LEU A 289 11.69 -15.86 7.54
C LEU A 289 10.45 -16.58 8.09
N ILE A 290 10.06 -17.69 7.45
CA ILE A 290 8.86 -18.44 7.83
C ILE A 290 9.11 -19.14 9.17
N GLU A 291 10.24 -19.79 9.36
CA GLU A 291 10.59 -20.51 10.58
C GLU A 291 10.75 -19.58 11.78
N GLU A 292 11.56 -18.51 11.63
CA GLU A 292 11.98 -17.67 12.75
C GLU A 292 11.01 -16.55 13.06
N HIS A 293 10.32 -16.03 12.05
CA HIS A 293 9.43 -14.88 12.25
C HIS A 293 7.94 -15.21 12.16
N TRP A 294 7.54 -16.13 11.29
CA TRP A 294 6.12 -16.47 11.18
C TRP A 294 5.70 -17.49 12.22
N PHE A 295 6.41 -18.63 12.31
CA PHE A 295 6.04 -19.66 13.29
C PHE A 295 6.32 -19.25 14.73
N SER A 296 7.35 -18.44 15.01
CA SER A 296 7.60 -17.91 16.37
C SER A 296 6.46 -17.01 16.89
N ARG A 297 5.64 -16.48 16.01
CA ARG A 297 4.53 -15.56 16.33
C ARG A 297 3.16 -16.10 15.90
N ILE A 298 3.06 -17.35 15.54
CA ILE A 298 1.83 -17.91 14.97
C ILE A 298 0.63 -17.77 15.91
N ASP A 299 0.85 -17.89 17.22
CA ASP A 299 -0.20 -17.79 18.23
C ASP A 299 -0.74 -16.37 18.44
N VAL A 300 0.06 -15.35 18.08
CA VAL A 300 -0.33 -13.93 18.17
C VAL A 300 -0.77 -13.33 16.84
N PHE A 301 -0.72 -14.08 15.75
CA PHE A 301 -1.27 -13.64 14.49
C PHE A 301 -2.80 -13.58 14.56
N GLN A 302 -3.38 -12.62 13.86
CA GLN A 302 -4.81 -12.61 13.62
C GLN A 302 -5.25 -13.94 12.98
N TYR A 303 -6.49 -14.33 13.26
CA TYR A 303 -7.09 -15.60 12.81
C TYR A 303 -6.89 -15.82 11.29
N GLU A 304 -7.24 -14.85 10.48
CA GLU A 304 -7.18 -14.92 9.02
C GLU A 304 -5.75 -15.12 8.52
N ARG A 305 -4.82 -14.34 9.04
CA ARG A 305 -3.41 -14.43 8.65
C ARG A 305 -2.79 -15.78 9.00
N ARG A 306 -3.08 -16.28 10.20
CA ARG A 306 -2.62 -17.59 10.69
C ARG A 306 -3.15 -18.72 9.83
N THR A 307 -4.44 -18.72 9.58
CA THR A 307 -5.11 -19.79 8.82
C THR A 307 -4.74 -19.77 7.34
N ASP A 308 -4.70 -18.59 6.69
CA ASP A 308 -4.29 -18.44 5.29
C ASP A 308 -2.86 -18.96 5.08
N MET A 309 -1.94 -18.63 5.99
CA MET A 309 -0.56 -19.12 5.97
C MET A 309 -0.51 -20.66 6.09
N LEU A 310 -1.23 -21.25 7.05
CA LEU A 310 -1.25 -22.70 7.25
C LEU A 310 -1.89 -23.44 6.08
N ILE A 311 -2.93 -22.90 5.47
CA ILE A 311 -3.56 -23.44 4.25
C ILE A 311 -2.54 -23.46 3.11
N ALA A 312 -1.85 -22.36 2.87
CA ALA A 312 -0.89 -22.25 1.79
C ALA A 312 0.32 -23.18 1.96
N LEU A 313 0.94 -23.18 3.15
CA LEU A 313 2.10 -24.02 3.44
C LEU A 313 1.73 -25.51 3.43
N LYS A 314 0.54 -25.87 3.91
CA LYS A 314 0.08 -27.28 3.88
C LYS A 314 -0.10 -27.80 2.46
N LYS A 315 -0.57 -26.97 1.53
CA LYS A 315 -0.75 -27.33 0.12
C LYS A 315 0.58 -27.72 -0.57
N TYR A 316 1.68 -27.10 -0.14
CA TYR A 316 3.01 -27.33 -0.71
C TYR A 316 3.96 -28.04 0.25
N ILE A 317 3.44 -28.83 1.19
CA ILE A 317 4.22 -29.43 2.28
C ILE A 317 5.42 -30.24 1.80
N ASP A 318 5.27 -30.98 0.71
CA ASP A 318 6.32 -31.83 0.14
C ASP A 318 7.50 -31.04 -0.46
N LYS A 319 7.33 -29.74 -0.67
CA LYS A 319 8.36 -28.83 -1.18
C LYS A 319 9.06 -28.02 -0.08
N LEU A 320 8.61 -28.16 1.17
CA LEU A 320 9.17 -27.43 2.31
C LEU A 320 10.38 -28.17 2.90
N THR A 321 11.21 -27.44 3.64
CA THR A 321 12.29 -28.06 4.43
C THR A 321 11.71 -29.02 5.46
N PRO A 322 12.45 -30.09 5.89
CA PRO A 322 11.94 -31.03 6.89
C PRO A 322 11.46 -30.36 8.17
N LYS A 323 12.15 -29.33 8.63
CA LYS A 323 11.78 -28.54 9.81
C LYS A 323 10.46 -27.82 9.61
N LEU A 324 10.25 -27.16 8.45
CA LEU A 324 8.99 -26.52 8.12
C LEU A 324 7.84 -27.51 8.00
N GLN A 325 8.07 -28.69 7.43
CA GLN A 325 7.06 -29.75 7.36
C GLN A 325 6.54 -30.15 8.75
N ILE A 326 7.45 -30.29 9.73
CA ILE A 326 7.10 -30.60 11.12
C ILE A 326 6.27 -29.45 11.71
N LEU A 327 6.75 -28.20 11.60
CA LEU A 327 6.07 -27.02 12.13
C LEU A 327 4.66 -26.84 11.53
N VAL A 328 4.53 -27.00 10.21
CA VAL A 328 3.24 -26.93 9.52
C VAL A 328 2.29 -28.01 10.03
N ASN A 329 2.74 -29.27 10.13
CA ASN A 329 1.88 -30.38 10.55
C ASN A 329 1.39 -30.21 12.00
N ILE A 330 2.26 -29.81 12.93
CA ILE A 330 1.89 -29.55 14.33
C ILE A 330 0.84 -28.43 14.39
N ASN A 331 1.09 -27.29 13.75
CA ASN A 331 0.21 -26.15 13.83
C ASN A 331 -1.09 -26.35 13.02
N TYR A 332 -1.03 -27.04 11.88
CA TYR A 332 -2.23 -27.41 11.14
C TYR A 332 -3.18 -28.29 11.98
N LYS A 333 -2.64 -29.21 12.77
CA LYS A 333 -3.42 -30.03 13.71
C LYS A 333 -3.98 -29.18 14.85
N LYS A 334 -3.15 -28.27 15.42
CA LYS A 334 -3.55 -27.36 16.51
C LYS A 334 -4.71 -26.47 16.11
N TYR A 335 -4.68 -25.89 14.91
CA TYR A 335 -5.67 -24.91 14.43
C TYR A 335 -6.68 -25.50 13.43
N ARG A 336 -6.89 -26.79 13.42
CA ARG A 336 -7.71 -27.50 12.42
C ARG A 336 -9.13 -26.92 12.27
N ASN A 337 -9.78 -26.61 13.38
CA ASN A 337 -11.15 -26.07 13.37
C ASN A 337 -11.16 -24.69 12.73
N GLU A 338 -10.26 -23.80 13.14
CA GLU A 338 -10.11 -22.47 12.57
C GLU A 338 -9.84 -22.53 11.05
N ILE A 339 -9.00 -23.44 10.61
CA ILE A 339 -8.68 -23.65 9.19
C ILE A 339 -9.94 -24.09 8.41
N ASN A 340 -10.73 -25.02 8.96
CA ASN A 340 -11.96 -25.46 8.31
C ASN A 340 -12.99 -24.32 8.22
N ASP A 341 -13.13 -23.54 9.27
CA ASP A 341 -14.02 -22.37 9.28
C ASP A 341 -13.55 -21.34 8.22
N ARG A 342 -12.27 -21.07 8.17
CA ARG A 342 -11.67 -20.17 7.16
C ARG A 342 -11.91 -20.66 5.73
N LEU A 343 -11.69 -21.92 5.45
CA LEU A 343 -11.96 -22.51 4.12
C LEU A 343 -13.44 -22.37 3.73
N ASN A 344 -14.35 -22.53 4.69
CA ASN A 344 -15.78 -22.33 4.43
C ASN A 344 -16.10 -20.85 4.13
N GLU A 345 -15.48 -19.91 4.83
CA GLU A 345 -15.62 -18.46 4.57
C GLU A 345 -15.13 -18.10 3.17
N LEU A 346 -13.90 -18.53 2.81
CA LEU A 346 -13.31 -18.24 1.50
C LEU A 346 -14.14 -18.85 0.36
N ASN A 347 -14.63 -20.09 0.52
CA ASN A 347 -15.49 -20.74 -0.45
C ASN A 347 -16.83 -20.00 -0.66
N LYS A 348 -17.38 -19.37 0.37
CA LYS A 348 -18.58 -18.53 0.23
C LYS A 348 -18.30 -17.27 -0.61
N LEU A 349 -17.11 -16.70 -0.51
CA LEU A 349 -16.73 -15.51 -1.31
C LEU A 349 -16.56 -15.84 -2.78
N ILE A 350 -15.99 -17.01 -3.10
CA ILE A 350 -15.80 -17.45 -4.50
C ILE A 350 -17.13 -17.79 -5.19
N LYS A 351 -18.14 -18.25 -4.41
CA LYS A 351 -19.45 -18.64 -4.96
C LYS A 351 -20.44 -17.49 -5.12
N LYS A 352 -20.15 -16.32 -4.56
CA LYS A 352 -20.95 -15.10 -4.70
C LYS A 352 -20.60 -14.32 -5.98
#